data_99c55240c81e46d41512192d0c3a9c3e
#
_entry.id   99c55240c81e46d41512192d0c3a9c3e
#
_cell.length_a   1.000
_cell.length_b   1.000
_cell.length_c   1.000
_cell.angle_alpha   90.00
_cell.angle_beta   90.00
_cell.angle_gamma   90.00
#
_symmetry.space_group_name_H-M   'P 1'
#
loop_
_entity.id
_entity.type
_entity.pdbx_description
1 polymer ?
#
loop_
_entity_poly.entity_id
_entity_poly.type
_entity_poly.pdbx_seq_one_letter_code
_entity_poly.pdbx_strand_id
1 'polypeptide(L)'
;RSNDTNSPDVSTVTSSTANGTYNIGDVVAVNVTFDEVVTVTGTPQLTLETGDVDRAVDYVSGSGSNTLLFNYTVQSGDVSGDLAYGGANALALNGGTILDNASNAATLTLPTVGGTGSLSNSSALVIDGVRPAFTGGTVTAGTKSLVLSLGEAVSGTPDAGDFAVTVNSASNTVSAVSVASNGLSITLTLTDFVQNNTSVAAAYTANSDAGKLLKDAAGNTVSSNSSITVTRSNDTNSPDVSTVTSSTANGTYNIG
;
A
#
# COMPACT_ATOMS: atom_id res chain seq x y z
N ARG A 1 43.72 36.16 -1.51
CA ARG A 1 43.08 34.84 -1.70
C ARG A 1 43.24 34.09 -0.41
N SER A 2 42.13 33.72 0.26
CA SER A 2 42.16 32.75 1.34
C SER A 2 42.66 31.45 0.75
N ASN A 3 43.70 30.86 1.33
CA ASN A 3 44.16 29.53 0.95
C ASN A 3 43.35 28.53 1.80
N ASP A 4 42.08 28.39 1.47
CA ASP A 4 41.20 27.40 2.10
C ASP A 4 41.64 26.00 1.67
N THR A 5 41.92 25.16 2.66
CA THR A 5 42.32 23.76 2.46
C THR A 5 41.37 22.78 3.15
N ASN A 6 40.28 23.29 3.77
CA ASN A 6 39.26 22.46 4.40
C ASN A 6 38.34 21.91 3.32
N SER A 7 37.97 20.64 3.46
CA SER A 7 36.96 20.00 2.62
C SER A 7 35.58 20.16 3.28
N PRO A 8 34.52 20.43 2.51
CA PRO A 8 33.17 20.40 3.06
C PRO A 8 32.84 19.04 3.65
N ASP A 9 32.34 19.00 4.88
CA ASP A 9 31.88 17.79 5.55
C ASP A 9 30.37 17.79 5.70
N VAL A 10 29.71 16.60 5.54
CA VAL A 10 28.28 16.48 5.81
C VAL A 10 28.01 16.60 7.30
N SER A 11 27.26 17.63 7.69
CA SER A 11 26.89 17.91 9.08
C SER A 11 25.58 17.20 9.48
N THR A 12 24.56 17.23 8.60
CA THR A 12 23.25 16.59 8.88
C THR A 12 22.56 16.09 7.61
N VAL A 13 21.72 15.07 7.78
CA VAL A 13 20.71 14.66 6.81
C VAL A 13 19.34 14.77 7.48
N THR A 14 18.43 15.54 6.90
CA THR A 14 17.12 15.86 7.48
C THR A 14 16.03 15.77 6.41
N SER A 15 14.77 15.95 6.78
CA SER A 15 13.67 16.13 5.83
C SER A 15 12.94 17.43 6.07
N SER A 16 12.52 18.11 4.99
CA SER A 16 11.54 19.19 5.04
C SER A 16 10.10 18.68 4.91
N THR A 17 9.90 17.40 4.59
CA THR A 17 8.61 16.75 4.62
C THR A 17 8.19 16.50 6.06
N ALA A 18 6.92 16.72 6.39
CA ALA A 18 6.38 16.51 7.75
C ALA A 18 6.52 15.05 8.19
N ASN A 19 6.55 14.80 9.50
CA ASN A 19 6.47 13.45 10.04
C ASN A 19 5.11 12.82 9.68
N GLY A 20 5.10 11.53 9.29
CA GLY A 20 3.89 10.84 8.88
C GLY A 20 4.15 9.56 8.10
N THR A 21 3.07 8.95 7.59
CA THR A 21 3.13 7.79 6.69
C THR A 21 2.89 8.24 5.26
N TYR A 22 3.73 7.76 4.34
CA TYR A 22 3.75 8.12 2.92
C TYR A 22 3.49 6.89 2.07
N ASN A 23 2.55 6.99 1.13
CA ASN A 23 2.13 5.92 0.24
C ASN A 23 2.70 6.07 -1.18
N ILE A 24 2.41 5.13 -2.05
CA ILE A 24 2.86 5.12 -3.46
C ILE A 24 2.52 6.45 -4.15
N GLY A 25 3.54 7.10 -4.68
CA GLY A 25 3.46 8.37 -5.41
C GLY A 25 3.71 9.61 -4.56
N ASP A 26 3.71 9.50 -3.23
CA ASP A 26 4.09 10.61 -2.36
C ASP A 26 5.57 10.94 -2.51
N VAL A 27 5.90 12.21 -2.31
CA VAL A 27 7.27 12.72 -2.43
C VAL A 27 7.81 13.13 -1.07
N VAL A 28 8.95 12.58 -0.70
CA VAL A 28 9.72 12.93 0.50
C VAL A 28 10.95 13.71 0.09
N ALA A 29 11.07 14.95 0.61
CA ALA A 29 12.19 15.82 0.37
C ALA A 29 13.29 15.58 1.43
N VAL A 30 14.45 15.10 1.01
CA VAL A 30 15.61 14.82 1.88
C VAL A 30 16.67 15.89 1.62
N ASN A 31 17.16 16.51 2.70
CA ASN A 31 18.17 17.57 2.68
C ASN A 31 19.48 17.04 3.26
N VAL A 32 20.55 17.13 2.49
CA VAL A 32 21.93 16.88 2.94
C VAL A 32 22.60 18.23 3.17
N THR A 33 22.96 18.55 4.41
CA THR A 33 23.57 19.83 4.80
C THR A 33 25.05 19.64 5.09
N PHE A 34 25.88 20.45 4.46
CA PHE A 34 27.31 20.54 4.67
C PHE A 34 27.62 21.64 5.67
N ASP A 35 28.80 21.62 6.24
CA ASP A 35 29.31 22.67 7.16
C ASP A 35 29.68 23.98 6.44
N GLU A 36 29.85 23.95 5.10
CA GLU A 36 30.10 25.11 4.25
C GLU A 36 29.33 25.07 2.92
N VAL A 37 29.44 26.17 2.15
CA VAL A 37 28.78 26.33 0.85
C VAL A 37 29.43 25.40 -0.19
N VAL A 38 28.64 24.66 -0.92
CA VAL A 38 29.11 23.72 -1.96
C VAL A 38 28.53 24.04 -3.33
N THR A 39 29.33 23.76 -4.36
CA THR A 39 28.93 23.83 -5.78
C THR A 39 28.87 22.42 -6.35
N VAL A 40 27.76 22.08 -6.99
CA VAL A 40 27.49 20.74 -7.54
C VAL A 40 27.57 20.78 -9.05
N THR A 41 28.24 19.77 -9.64
CA THR A 41 28.11 19.45 -11.07
C THR A 41 27.61 18.03 -11.25
N GLY A 42 26.94 17.75 -12.37
CA GLY A 42 26.35 16.44 -12.62
C GLY A 42 25.16 16.16 -11.72
N THR A 43 24.94 14.89 -11.44
CA THR A 43 23.76 14.40 -10.69
C THR A 43 24.20 13.44 -9.58
N PRO A 44 24.74 13.94 -8.45
CA PRO A 44 25.00 13.11 -7.29
C PRO A 44 23.73 12.37 -6.85
N GLN A 45 23.90 11.22 -6.20
CA GLN A 45 22.81 10.37 -5.74
C GLN A 45 22.92 10.09 -4.24
N LEU A 46 21.76 10.00 -3.59
CA LEU A 46 21.61 9.52 -2.21
C LEU A 46 20.84 8.21 -2.24
N THR A 47 21.41 7.14 -1.68
CA THR A 47 20.72 5.84 -1.55
C THR A 47 19.94 5.80 -0.24
N LEU A 48 18.62 5.59 -0.33
CA LEU A 48 17.70 5.44 0.79
C LEU A 48 17.38 3.98 1.04
N GLU A 49 17.29 3.60 2.31
CA GLU A 49 16.86 2.28 2.78
C GLU A 49 15.33 2.20 2.71
N THR A 50 14.82 1.46 1.74
CA THR A 50 13.38 1.37 1.42
C THR A 50 12.86 -0.07 1.40
N GLY A 51 13.52 -0.97 2.12
CA GLY A 51 13.17 -2.39 2.27
C GLY A 51 13.98 -3.31 1.37
N ASP A 52 13.32 -4.26 0.70
CA ASP A 52 14.02 -5.27 -0.12
C ASP A 52 14.88 -4.66 -1.26
N VAL A 53 14.53 -3.47 -1.70
CA VAL A 53 15.22 -2.74 -2.77
C VAL A 53 15.45 -1.30 -2.34
N ASP A 54 16.72 -0.93 -2.14
CA ASP A 54 17.10 0.45 -1.85
C ASP A 54 16.86 1.38 -3.05
N ARG A 55 16.53 2.64 -2.78
CA ARG A 55 16.30 3.66 -3.82
C ARG A 55 17.42 4.68 -3.88
N ALA A 56 18.16 4.70 -4.98
CA ALA A 56 19.06 5.80 -5.29
C ALA A 56 18.24 6.96 -5.86
N VAL A 57 18.28 8.11 -5.19
CA VAL A 57 17.55 9.32 -5.58
C VAL A 57 18.52 10.41 -6.03
N ASP A 58 18.15 11.08 -7.11
CA ASP A 58 18.99 12.08 -7.75
C ASP A 58 18.98 13.41 -7.01
N TYR A 59 20.12 14.10 -7.05
CA TYR A 59 20.22 15.51 -6.68
C TYR A 59 19.26 16.37 -7.51
N VAL A 60 18.54 17.27 -6.83
CA VAL A 60 17.55 18.15 -7.46
C VAL A 60 18.04 19.60 -7.51
N SER A 61 18.50 20.14 -6.36
CA SER A 61 18.85 21.56 -6.24
C SER A 61 19.69 21.83 -4.99
N GLY A 62 20.17 23.09 -4.86
CA GLY A 62 20.92 23.56 -3.68
C GLY A 62 22.38 23.91 -3.96
N SER A 63 22.88 23.75 -5.22
CA SER A 63 24.23 24.22 -5.60
C SER A 63 24.39 25.72 -5.33
N GLY A 64 25.49 26.10 -4.75
CA GLY A 64 25.74 27.48 -4.29
C GLY A 64 25.21 27.77 -2.89
N SER A 65 24.74 26.75 -2.18
CA SER A 65 24.35 26.79 -0.77
C SER A 65 25.03 25.64 0.00
N ASN A 66 24.80 25.57 1.29
CA ASN A 66 25.30 24.48 2.12
C ASN A 66 24.32 23.29 2.21
N THR A 67 23.14 23.35 1.58
CA THR A 67 22.11 22.32 1.67
C THR A 67 21.70 21.84 0.29
N LEU A 68 21.82 20.54 0.04
CA LEU A 68 21.44 19.87 -1.20
C LEU A 68 20.13 19.10 -1.02
N LEU A 69 19.21 19.28 -1.97
CA LEU A 69 17.90 18.63 -1.98
C LEU A 69 17.92 17.37 -2.86
N PHE A 70 17.34 16.30 -2.32
CA PHE A 70 17.04 15.05 -3.00
C PHE A 70 15.54 14.74 -2.81
N ASN A 71 14.82 14.43 -3.88
CA ASN A 71 13.40 14.05 -3.81
C ASN A 71 13.24 12.56 -4.01
N TYR A 72 12.70 11.89 -3.01
CA TYR A 72 12.32 10.49 -3.09
C TYR A 72 10.80 10.39 -3.35
N THR A 73 10.43 9.68 -4.41
CA THR A 73 9.03 9.31 -4.68
C THR A 73 8.82 7.86 -4.28
N VAL A 74 7.87 7.60 -3.38
CA VAL A 74 7.55 6.26 -2.90
C VAL A 74 7.08 5.39 -4.05
N GLN A 75 7.69 4.22 -4.23
CA GLN A 75 7.36 3.27 -5.28
C GLN A 75 6.65 2.05 -4.71
N SER A 76 6.02 1.28 -5.61
CA SER A 76 5.38 0.02 -5.20
C SER A 76 6.41 -0.96 -4.64
N GLY A 77 6.15 -1.48 -3.45
CA GLY A 77 7.01 -2.41 -2.72
C GLY A 77 7.99 -1.76 -1.75
N ASP A 78 8.10 -0.41 -1.74
CA ASP A 78 8.94 0.27 -0.77
C ASP A 78 8.31 0.23 0.62
N VAL A 79 9.11 -0.12 1.64
CA VAL A 79 8.65 -0.21 3.04
C VAL A 79 9.76 0.28 3.96
N SER A 80 9.42 1.21 4.86
CA SER A 80 10.32 1.59 5.96
C SER A 80 9.52 2.04 7.18
N GLY A 81 9.82 1.48 8.34
CA GLY A 81 9.20 1.92 9.60
C GLY A 81 9.68 3.30 10.05
N ASP A 82 10.84 3.74 9.57
CA ASP A 82 11.42 5.06 9.75
C ASP A 82 12.52 5.25 8.70
N LEU A 83 12.25 6.08 7.69
CA LEU A 83 13.10 6.22 6.52
C LEU A 83 14.52 6.66 6.90
N ALA A 84 15.49 5.91 6.44
CA ALA A 84 16.91 6.18 6.59
C ALA A 84 17.62 6.14 5.24
N TYR A 85 18.90 6.45 5.23
CA TYR A 85 19.78 6.17 4.09
C TYR A 85 20.56 4.87 4.33
N GLY A 86 21.04 4.22 3.26
CA GLY A 86 21.66 2.89 3.26
C GLY A 86 23.00 2.78 3.99
N GLY A 87 23.43 3.81 4.75
CA GLY A 87 24.65 3.83 5.56
C GLY A 87 25.52 5.05 5.32
N ALA A 88 26.68 5.12 5.99
CA ALA A 88 27.58 6.27 5.93
C ALA A 88 28.09 6.61 4.52
N ASN A 89 28.11 5.66 3.60
CA ASN A 89 28.58 5.82 2.22
C ASN A 89 27.43 5.95 1.20
N ALA A 90 26.21 6.28 1.65
CA ALA A 90 25.05 6.32 0.79
C ALA A 90 24.99 7.53 -0.16
N LEU A 91 25.79 8.58 0.08
CA LEU A 91 25.94 9.72 -0.84
C LEU A 91 27.06 9.43 -1.84
N ALA A 92 26.75 9.47 -3.13
CA ALA A 92 27.68 9.20 -4.23
C ALA A 92 27.69 10.33 -5.24
N LEU A 93 28.85 10.62 -5.83
CA LEU A 93 28.98 11.65 -6.89
C LEU A 93 28.33 11.28 -8.21
N ASN A 94 28.17 10.00 -8.51
CA ASN A 94 27.57 9.50 -9.76
C ASN A 94 28.16 10.21 -11.03
N GLY A 95 29.48 10.35 -11.06
CA GLY A 95 30.21 11.03 -12.15
C GLY A 95 30.19 12.56 -12.09
N GLY A 96 29.54 13.17 -11.09
CA GLY A 96 29.55 14.60 -10.83
C GLY A 96 30.63 15.03 -9.84
N THR A 97 30.52 16.26 -9.31
CA THR A 97 31.38 16.80 -8.24
C THR A 97 30.57 17.56 -7.22
N ILE A 98 31.07 17.58 -5.98
CA ILE A 98 30.62 18.48 -4.91
C ILE A 98 31.89 19.13 -4.37
N LEU A 99 32.03 20.44 -4.59
CA LEU A 99 33.24 21.23 -4.25
C LEU A 99 32.86 22.49 -3.47
N ASP A 100 33.75 22.97 -2.61
CA ASP A 100 33.64 24.32 -2.04
C ASP A 100 34.03 25.44 -3.04
N ASN A 101 34.04 26.68 -2.57
CA ASN A 101 34.44 27.83 -3.38
C ASN A 101 35.96 27.88 -3.65
N ALA A 102 36.76 27.14 -2.89
CA ALA A 102 38.22 27.04 -3.06
C ALA A 102 38.59 25.83 -3.96
N SER A 103 37.60 25.03 -4.37
CA SER A 103 37.70 23.79 -5.19
C SER A 103 38.21 22.58 -4.37
N ASN A 104 38.04 22.59 -3.04
CA ASN A 104 38.26 21.37 -2.26
C ASN A 104 37.05 20.42 -2.43
N ALA A 105 37.33 19.14 -2.61
CA ALA A 105 36.28 18.12 -2.77
C ALA A 105 35.61 17.80 -1.42
N ALA A 106 34.30 17.69 -1.41
CA ALA A 106 33.53 17.35 -0.21
C ALA A 106 33.81 15.92 0.27
N THR A 107 33.85 15.75 1.59
CA THR A 107 33.78 14.44 2.25
C THR A 107 32.32 13.99 2.25
N LEU A 108 32.04 12.82 1.62
CA LEU A 108 30.68 12.34 1.42
C LEU A 108 30.16 11.45 2.54
N THR A 109 30.92 11.29 3.63
CA THR A 109 30.55 10.44 4.75
C THR A 109 29.37 11.04 5.51
N LEU A 110 28.24 10.32 5.51
CA LEU A 110 27.03 10.73 6.23
C LEU A 110 27.11 10.38 7.72
N PRO A 111 26.36 11.08 8.59
CA PRO A 111 26.22 10.70 10.00
C PRO A 111 25.79 9.23 10.16
N THR A 112 26.16 8.61 11.28
CA THR A 112 25.72 7.23 11.55
C THR A 112 24.19 7.15 11.60
N VAL A 113 23.60 6.19 10.89
CA VAL A 113 22.15 5.97 10.87
C VAL A 113 21.60 5.82 12.30
N GLY A 114 20.52 6.53 12.62
CA GLY A 114 19.93 6.61 13.97
C GLY A 114 20.71 7.49 14.96
N GLY A 115 21.91 7.96 14.58
CA GLY A 115 22.72 8.88 15.39
C GLY A 115 22.35 10.34 15.17
N THR A 116 22.91 11.23 16.02
CA THR A 116 22.71 12.67 15.90
C THR A 116 23.05 13.16 14.49
N GLY A 117 22.17 13.95 13.90
CA GLY A 117 22.31 14.50 12.56
C GLY A 117 21.89 13.55 11.43
N SER A 118 21.44 12.33 11.72
CA SER A 118 20.90 11.42 10.70
C SER A 118 19.42 11.69 10.40
N LEU A 119 18.95 11.24 9.24
CA LEU A 119 17.56 11.40 8.78
C LEU A 119 16.56 10.78 9.78
N SER A 120 16.74 9.50 10.13
CA SER A 120 15.85 8.80 11.06
C SER A 120 15.94 9.26 12.53
N ASN A 121 16.96 10.03 12.89
CA ASN A 121 17.00 10.68 14.21
C ASN A 121 16.26 12.04 14.22
N SER A 122 16.18 12.72 13.06
CA SER A 122 15.62 14.07 12.93
C SER A 122 14.17 14.10 12.45
N SER A 123 13.69 13.01 11.81
CA SER A 123 12.37 12.93 11.19
C SER A 123 11.79 11.53 11.42
N ALA A 124 10.48 11.43 11.59
CA ALA A 124 9.75 10.16 11.68
C ALA A 124 8.92 9.98 10.39
N LEU A 125 9.49 9.30 9.41
CA LEU A 125 8.95 9.14 8.06
C LEU A 125 8.69 7.66 7.80
N VAL A 126 7.45 7.23 7.92
CA VAL A 126 7.05 5.84 7.61
C VAL A 126 6.75 5.74 6.12
N ILE A 127 7.32 4.74 5.47
CA ILE A 127 7.06 4.43 4.06
C ILE A 127 6.23 3.17 3.96
N ASP A 128 5.11 3.27 3.28
CA ASP A 128 4.23 2.16 2.97
C ASP A 128 3.86 2.18 1.49
N GLY A 129 4.65 1.49 0.69
CA GLY A 129 4.46 1.30 -0.75
C GLY A 129 3.75 -0.02 -1.09
N VAL A 130 3.11 -0.67 -0.13
CA VAL A 130 2.40 -1.94 -0.34
C VAL A 130 0.91 -1.69 -0.52
N ARG A 131 0.33 -2.23 -1.59
CA ARG A 131 -1.12 -2.14 -1.82
C ARG A 131 -1.84 -3.29 -1.15
N PRO A 132 -2.98 -3.05 -0.51
CA PRO A 132 -3.83 -4.12 -0.05
C PRO A 132 -4.30 -4.99 -1.23
N ALA A 133 -4.34 -6.31 -1.01
CA ALA A 133 -4.71 -7.27 -2.03
C ALA A 133 -5.70 -8.31 -1.51
N PHE A 134 -6.59 -8.77 -2.39
CA PHE A 134 -7.44 -9.92 -2.07
C PHE A 134 -6.59 -11.20 -1.99
N THR A 135 -6.73 -11.94 -0.90
CA THR A 135 -6.07 -13.23 -0.67
C THR A 135 -6.96 -14.41 -1.04
N GLY A 136 -8.24 -14.17 -1.27
CA GLY A 136 -9.23 -15.16 -1.69
C GLY A 136 -10.62 -14.84 -1.19
N GLY A 137 -11.51 -15.81 -1.29
CA GLY A 137 -12.88 -15.71 -0.78
C GLY A 137 -13.43 -17.05 -0.36
N THR A 138 -14.52 -17.03 0.43
CA THR A 138 -15.24 -18.21 0.88
C THR A 138 -16.75 -18.00 0.75
N VAL A 139 -17.45 -19.05 0.34
CA VAL A 139 -18.90 -19.09 0.30
C VAL A 139 -19.40 -20.48 0.72
N THR A 140 -20.45 -20.52 1.53
CA THR A 140 -21.13 -21.78 1.87
C THR A 140 -22.30 -22.00 0.92
N ALA A 141 -22.42 -23.19 0.34
CA ALA A 141 -23.59 -23.55 -0.44
C ALA A 141 -24.87 -23.43 0.41
N GLY A 142 -26.00 -23.13 -0.23
CA GLY A 142 -27.24 -22.82 0.48
C GLY A 142 -27.31 -21.38 1.02
N THR A 143 -26.28 -20.56 0.82
CA THR A 143 -26.27 -19.16 1.27
C THR A 143 -26.19 -18.17 0.10
N LYS A 144 -26.45 -16.91 0.38
CA LYS A 144 -26.27 -15.78 -0.53
C LYS A 144 -25.08 -14.88 -0.10
N SER A 145 -24.24 -15.36 0.80
CA SER A 145 -23.15 -14.59 1.39
C SER A 145 -21.80 -15.11 0.91
N LEU A 146 -21.08 -14.29 0.18
CA LEU A 146 -19.68 -14.51 -0.24
C LEU A 146 -18.80 -13.57 0.56
N VAL A 147 -17.80 -14.12 1.26
CA VAL A 147 -16.81 -13.34 2.02
C VAL A 147 -15.50 -13.33 1.26
N LEU A 148 -15.00 -12.16 0.92
CA LEU A 148 -13.68 -11.95 0.33
C LEU A 148 -12.71 -11.53 1.43
N SER A 149 -11.51 -12.10 1.45
CA SER A 149 -10.45 -11.83 2.43
C SER A 149 -9.36 -10.95 1.82
N LEU A 150 -8.78 -10.09 2.64
CA LEU A 150 -7.67 -9.20 2.29
C LEU A 150 -6.42 -9.55 3.11
N GLY A 151 -5.24 -9.25 2.56
CA GLY A 151 -3.96 -9.45 3.23
C GLY A 151 -3.67 -8.43 4.32
N GLU A 152 -4.33 -7.25 4.25
CA GLU A 152 -4.25 -6.18 5.23
C GLU A 152 -5.58 -5.44 5.36
N ALA A 153 -5.71 -4.64 6.42
CA ALA A 153 -6.95 -3.94 6.72
C ALA A 153 -7.20 -2.78 5.77
N VAL A 154 -8.42 -2.72 5.24
CA VAL A 154 -8.87 -1.62 4.40
C VAL A 154 -10.06 -0.88 5.00
N SER A 155 -10.22 0.35 4.58
CA SER A 155 -11.41 1.18 4.77
C SER A 155 -11.98 1.60 3.42
N GLY A 156 -13.23 2.06 3.40
CA GLY A 156 -13.90 2.54 2.20
C GLY A 156 -15.36 2.10 2.14
N THR A 157 -16.08 2.62 1.16
CA THR A 157 -17.52 2.32 0.95
C THR A 157 -17.76 1.90 -0.50
N PRO A 158 -17.22 0.72 -0.93
CA PRO A 158 -17.36 0.27 -2.32
C PRO A 158 -18.81 0.02 -2.68
N ASP A 159 -19.14 0.19 -3.95
CA ASP A 159 -20.47 -0.12 -4.48
C ASP A 159 -20.62 -1.59 -4.83
N ALA A 160 -21.85 -2.09 -4.84
CA ALA A 160 -22.14 -3.46 -5.29
C ALA A 160 -21.67 -3.71 -6.74
N GLY A 161 -21.74 -2.69 -7.59
CA GLY A 161 -21.28 -2.74 -8.99
C GLY A 161 -19.77 -2.84 -9.18
N ASP A 162 -18.98 -2.61 -8.11
CA ASP A 162 -17.52 -2.79 -8.15
C ASP A 162 -17.14 -4.29 -8.14
N PHE A 163 -18.11 -5.17 -7.84
CA PHE A 163 -17.87 -6.62 -7.71
C PHE A 163 -18.68 -7.38 -8.76
N ALA A 164 -18.02 -8.26 -9.49
CA ALA A 164 -18.65 -9.23 -10.36
C ALA A 164 -18.50 -10.63 -9.76
N VAL A 165 -19.62 -11.36 -9.65
CA VAL A 165 -19.63 -12.75 -9.17
C VAL A 165 -20.28 -13.64 -10.20
N THR A 166 -19.65 -14.78 -10.46
CA THR A 166 -20.23 -15.81 -11.34
C THR A 166 -20.34 -17.15 -10.60
N VAL A 167 -21.42 -17.88 -10.90
CA VAL A 167 -21.66 -19.23 -10.41
C VAL A 167 -21.89 -20.12 -11.63
N ASN A 168 -21.04 -21.12 -11.85
CA ASN A 168 -21.00 -21.93 -13.08
C ASN A 168 -20.95 -21.06 -14.35
N SER A 169 -20.14 -20.00 -14.33
CA SER A 169 -20.00 -19.01 -15.41
C SER A 169 -21.23 -18.13 -15.68
N ALA A 170 -22.34 -18.31 -14.95
CA ALA A 170 -23.49 -17.42 -15.01
C ALA A 170 -23.34 -16.29 -13.97
N SER A 171 -23.73 -15.06 -14.34
CA SER A 171 -23.68 -13.91 -13.41
C SER A 171 -24.65 -14.12 -12.24
N ASN A 172 -24.13 -13.85 -11.01
CA ASN A 172 -24.94 -13.75 -9.80
C ASN A 172 -24.78 -12.34 -9.25
N THR A 173 -25.79 -11.52 -9.36
CA THR A 173 -25.69 -10.09 -9.03
C THR A 173 -25.41 -9.87 -7.56
N VAL A 174 -24.48 -8.95 -7.27
CA VAL A 174 -24.24 -8.47 -5.92
C VAL A 174 -25.28 -7.41 -5.58
N SER A 175 -26.07 -7.62 -4.54
CA SER A 175 -27.12 -6.72 -4.09
C SER A 175 -26.68 -5.78 -2.95
N ALA A 176 -25.67 -6.17 -2.17
CA ALA A 176 -25.09 -5.36 -1.10
C ALA A 176 -23.66 -5.74 -0.83
N VAL A 177 -22.90 -4.76 -0.31
CA VAL A 177 -21.48 -4.90 0.09
C VAL A 177 -21.31 -4.37 1.50
N SER A 178 -20.53 -5.06 2.31
CA SER A 178 -20.17 -4.62 3.66
C SER A 178 -18.70 -4.91 3.93
N VAL A 179 -17.94 -3.88 4.31
CA VAL A 179 -16.56 -4.01 4.80
C VAL A 179 -16.63 -4.32 6.30
N ALA A 180 -15.92 -5.35 6.73
CA ALA A 180 -15.86 -5.73 8.14
C ALA A 180 -15.21 -4.62 8.98
N SER A 181 -15.58 -4.51 10.26
CA SER A 181 -15.05 -3.48 11.18
C SER A 181 -13.53 -3.54 11.38
N ASN A 182 -12.92 -4.72 11.18
CA ASN A 182 -11.47 -4.89 11.22
C ASN A 182 -10.78 -4.64 9.86
N GLY A 183 -11.53 -4.35 8.80
CA GLY A 183 -11.02 -4.08 7.46
C GLY A 183 -10.47 -5.30 6.70
N LEU A 184 -10.40 -6.50 7.29
CA LEU A 184 -9.73 -7.66 6.72
C LEU A 184 -10.61 -8.52 5.82
N SER A 185 -11.90 -8.19 5.71
CA SER A 185 -12.82 -8.90 4.82
C SER A 185 -13.95 -8.02 4.31
N ILE A 186 -14.51 -8.44 3.17
CA ILE A 186 -15.66 -7.82 2.53
C ILE A 186 -16.71 -8.89 2.30
N THR A 187 -17.91 -8.65 2.81
CA THR A 187 -19.06 -9.53 2.60
C THR A 187 -19.91 -9.00 1.44
N LEU A 188 -20.12 -9.85 0.43
CA LEU A 188 -21.01 -9.60 -0.69
C LEU A 188 -22.32 -10.38 -0.46
N THR A 189 -23.45 -9.68 -0.55
CA THR A 189 -24.77 -10.31 -0.55
C THR A 189 -25.18 -10.53 -2.01
N LEU A 190 -25.45 -11.80 -2.40
CA LEU A 190 -25.83 -12.20 -3.74
C LEU A 190 -27.35 -12.24 -3.89
N THR A 191 -27.86 -12.09 -5.11
CA THR A 191 -29.30 -12.22 -5.39
C THR A 191 -29.75 -13.67 -5.33
N ASP A 192 -28.90 -14.61 -5.78
CA ASP A 192 -29.23 -16.03 -5.84
C ASP A 192 -28.39 -16.85 -4.88
N PHE A 193 -28.97 -17.95 -4.38
CA PHE A 193 -28.25 -18.91 -3.54
C PHE A 193 -27.16 -19.63 -4.33
N VAL A 194 -25.99 -19.78 -3.72
CA VAL A 194 -24.94 -20.65 -4.25
C VAL A 194 -25.30 -22.11 -3.94
N GLN A 195 -25.42 -22.92 -4.98
CA GLN A 195 -25.79 -24.30 -4.82
C GLN A 195 -24.59 -25.22 -4.54
N ASN A 196 -24.86 -26.43 -4.03
CA ASN A 196 -23.83 -27.46 -3.94
C ASN A 196 -23.26 -27.82 -5.33
N ASN A 197 -21.98 -28.19 -5.36
CA ASN A 197 -21.27 -28.62 -6.58
C ASN A 197 -21.20 -27.53 -7.70
N THR A 198 -21.24 -26.25 -7.35
CA THR A 198 -21.05 -25.15 -8.30
C THR A 198 -19.64 -24.57 -8.19
N SER A 199 -19.08 -24.08 -9.29
CA SER A 199 -17.90 -23.23 -9.28
C SER A 199 -18.30 -21.79 -8.99
N VAL A 200 -17.49 -21.06 -8.20
CA VAL A 200 -17.72 -19.63 -7.91
C VAL A 200 -16.45 -18.88 -8.22
N ALA A 201 -16.58 -17.77 -8.94
CA ALA A 201 -15.51 -16.81 -9.17
C ALA A 201 -15.98 -15.40 -8.81
N ALA A 202 -15.05 -14.59 -8.36
CA ALA A 202 -15.30 -13.19 -8.06
C ALA A 202 -14.23 -12.29 -8.72
N ALA A 203 -14.62 -11.07 -9.03
CA ALA A 203 -13.71 -10.03 -9.51
C ALA A 203 -14.06 -8.71 -8.81
N TYR A 204 -13.07 -7.85 -8.69
CA TYR A 204 -13.20 -6.49 -8.18
C TYR A 204 -12.70 -5.50 -9.22
N THR A 205 -13.44 -4.44 -9.46
CA THR A 205 -13.02 -3.29 -10.26
C THR A 205 -12.99 -2.06 -9.35
N ALA A 206 -11.83 -1.43 -9.24
CA ALA A 206 -11.69 -0.24 -8.40
C ALA A 206 -12.64 0.86 -8.88
N ASN A 207 -13.39 1.46 -7.96
CA ASN A 207 -14.34 2.52 -8.25
C ASN A 207 -13.62 3.76 -8.80
N SER A 208 -14.28 4.49 -9.71
CA SER A 208 -13.77 5.77 -10.23
C SER A 208 -13.92 6.92 -9.24
N ASP A 209 -14.82 6.79 -8.25
CA ASP A 209 -14.99 7.76 -7.17
C ASP A 209 -13.97 7.51 -6.07
N ALA A 210 -13.05 8.47 -5.87
CA ALA A 210 -11.99 8.38 -4.86
C ALA A 210 -12.51 8.18 -3.42
N GLY A 211 -13.74 8.63 -3.12
CA GLY A 211 -14.40 8.45 -1.83
C GLY A 211 -14.86 7.01 -1.56
N LYS A 212 -15.01 6.21 -2.61
CA LYS A 212 -15.50 4.83 -2.55
C LYS A 212 -14.40 3.77 -2.66
N LEU A 213 -13.18 4.19 -2.96
CA LEU A 213 -12.03 3.28 -3.07
C LEU A 213 -11.75 2.57 -1.75
N LEU A 214 -11.44 1.29 -1.85
CA LEU A 214 -10.85 0.53 -0.75
C LEU A 214 -9.39 0.96 -0.58
N LYS A 215 -9.00 1.38 0.63
CA LYS A 215 -7.66 1.89 0.96
C LYS A 215 -7.19 1.34 2.28
N ASP A 216 -5.87 1.11 2.39
CA ASP A 216 -5.22 0.88 3.68
C ASP A 216 -5.12 2.17 4.52
N ALA A 217 -4.43 2.07 5.67
CA ALA A 217 -4.23 3.20 6.57
C ALA A 217 -3.26 4.25 6.02
N ALA A 218 -2.34 3.88 5.13
CA ALA A 218 -1.41 4.77 4.46
C ALA A 218 -2.07 5.52 3.28
N GLY A 219 -3.16 4.98 2.74
CA GLY A 219 -3.88 5.54 1.60
C GLY A 219 -3.65 4.78 0.28
N ASN A 220 -2.88 3.67 0.28
CA ASN A 220 -2.74 2.85 -0.91
C ASN A 220 -4.07 2.17 -1.26
N THR A 221 -4.45 2.22 -2.51
CA THR A 221 -5.72 1.66 -2.98
C THR A 221 -5.60 0.21 -3.39
N VAL A 222 -6.64 -0.59 -3.12
CA VAL A 222 -6.79 -1.94 -3.68
C VAL A 222 -6.86 -1.84 -5.20
N SER A 223 -6.00 -2.56 -5.90
CA SER A 223 -6.04 -2.64 -7.36
C SER A 223 -7.19 -3.51 -7.86
N SER A 224 -7.71 -3.22 -9.05
CA SER A 224 -8.66 -4.10 -9.72
C SER A 224 -8.07 -5.51 -9.87
N ASN A 225 -8.90 -6.52 -9.60
CA ASN A 225 -8.53 -7.94 -9.70
C ASN A 225 -9.61 -8.68 -10.49
N SER A 226 -9.26 -9.19 -11.66
CA SER A 226 -10.19 -9.89 -12.55
C SER A 226 -10.49 -11.33 -12.14
N SER A 227 -9.76 -11.88 -11.16
CA SER A 227 -9.93 -13.27 -10.73
C SER A 227 -9.52 -13.45 -9.26
N ILE A 228 -10.50 -13.37 -8.37
CA ILE A 228 -10.33 -13.68 -6.95
C ILE A 228 -10.75 -15.15 -6.77
N THR A 229 -9.81 -15.98 -6.27
CA THR A 229 -10.08 -17.38 -6.01
C THR A 229 -11.11 -17.53 -4.88
N VAL A 230 -12.21 -18.22 -5.14
CA VAL A 230 -13.26 -18.46 -4.15
C VAL A 230 -13.33 -19.95 -3.82
N THR A 231 -13.21 -20.27 -2.54
CA THR A 231 -13.44 -21.62 -2.01
C THR A 231 -14.89 -21.75 -1.58
N ARG A 232 -15.56 -22.77 -2.08
CA ARG A 232 -16.93 -23.10 -1.69
C ARG A 232 -16.94 -24.32 -0.77
N SER A 233 -17.62 -24.20 0.38
CA SER A 233 -18.00 -25.36 1.19
C SER A 233 -19.40 -25.85 0.83
N ASN A 234 -19.61 -27.15 0.84
CA ASN A 234 -20.94 -27.72 0.65
C ASN A 234 -21.80 -27.50 1.91
N ASP A 235 -23.10 -27.28 1.69
CA ASP A 235 -24.08 -27.37 2.76
C ASP A 235 -24.23 -28.86 3.13
N THR A 236 -23.90 -29.17 4.39
CA THR A 236 -24.01 -30.53 4.95
C THR A 236 -25.24 -30.67 5.84
N ASN A 237 -26.03 -29.61 6.01
CA ASN A 237 -27.25 -29.67 6.81
C ASN A 237 -28.37 -30.38 6.03
N SER A 238 -29.00 -31.36 6.65
CA SER A 238 -30.23 -31.94 6.13
C SER A 238 -31.37 -30.94 6.31
N PRO A 239 -32.23 -30.76 5.29
CA PRO A 239 -33.40 -29.90 5.47
C PRO A 239 -34.35 -30.52 6.51
N ASP A 240 -34.70 -29.71 7.50
CA ASP A 240 -35.68 -30.08 8.51
C ASP A 240 -37.08 -29.61 8.13
N VAL A 241 -38.06 -30.50 8.27
CA VAL A 241 -39.47 -30.15 8.10
C VAL A 241 -39.97 -29.49 9.37
N SER A 242 -40.08 -28.13 9.37
CA SER A 242 -40.55 -27.39 10.52
C SER A 242 -42.07 -27.45 10.70
N THR A 243 -42.82 -27.64 9.63
CA THR A 243 -44.31 -27.66 9.68
C THR A 243 -44.84 -28.49 8.56
N VAL A 244 -45.83 -29.31 8.85
CA VAL A 244 -46.69 -29.98 7.86
C VAL A 244 -48.11 -29.49 8.06
N THR A 245 -48.66 -28.83 7.03
CA THR A 245 -50.05 -28.35 7.07
C THR A 245 -50.86 -29.01 5.97
N SER A 246 -52.13 -29.24 6.23
CA SER A 246 -53.06 -29.66 5.20
C SER A 246 -53.94 -28.49 4.80
N SER A 247 -54.11 -28.28 3.50
CA SER A 247 -55.10 -27.33 2.94
C SER A 247 -56.50 -27.90 2.90
N THR A 248 -56.64 -29.20 3.19
CA THR A 248 -57.94 -29.88 3.22
C THR A 248 -58.62 -29.65 4.58
N ALA A 249 -59.87 -29.29 4.58
CA ALA A 249 -60.64 -29.09 5.81
C ALA A 249 -60.67 -30.37 6.63
N ASN A 250 -60.70 -30.23 7.98
CA ASN A 250 -60.83 -31.38 8.88
C ASN A 250 -62.10 -32.13 8.56
N GLY A 251 -61.97 -33.44 8.31
CA GLY A 251 -63.11 -34.35 8.01
C GLY A 251 -62.66 -35.75 7.84
N THR A 252 -63.63 -36.66 7.74
CA THR A 252 -63.38 -38.07 7.42
C THR A 252 -63.34 -38.22 5.90
N TYR A 253 -62.26 -38.73 5.38
CA TYR A 253 -62.09 -38.99 3.94
C TYR A 253 -62.11 -40.48 3.67
N ASN A 254 -62.95 -40.90 2.73
CA ASN A 254 -63.04 -42.28 2.30
C ASN A 254 -61.89 -42.66 1.37
N ILE A 255 -61.37 -43.86 1.53
CA ILE A 255 -60.46 -44.48 0.59
C ILE A 255 -61.30 -44.93 -0.59
N GLY A 256 -61.17 -44.36 -1.77
CA GLY A 256 -61.77 -44.73 -3.00
C GLY A 256 -60.96 -45.79 -3.74
#